data_6f684144c57549d2bc3c19408f0ca475
#
_entry.id   6f684144c57549d2bc3c19408f0ca475
#
_cell.length_a   1.000
_cell.length_b   1.000
_cell.length_c   1.000
_cell.angle_alpha   90.00
_cell.angle_beta   90.00
_cell.angle_gamma   90.00
#
_symmetry.space_group_name_H-M   'P 1'
#
loop_
_entity.id
_entity.type
_entity.pdbx_description
1 polymer ?
#
loop_
_entity_poly.entity_id
_entity_poly.type
_entity_poly.pdbx_seq_one_letter_code
_entity_poly.pdbx_strand_id
1 'polypeptide(L)'
;AHLKVESVAQVEAKIAKAVAAFHVWKNVPAPRRGELVRILGEELRKEKETLGKLVTLECGKIYQEGLGEVQEMIDICDFAVGLSRQLYGLTIASERPGHSMRETWHPMGVCGIITAFNFPVAPWAWNAALALVCGDPVLWKPSEKTPLCAIAVQKICDRAVERFGKDAPES
;
A
#
# COMPACT_ATOMS: atom_id res chain seq x y z
N ALA A 1 4.50 -1.24 -26.11
CA ALA A 1 3.43 -2.11 -25.61
C ALA A 1 2.10 -1.35 -25.73
N HIS A 2 1.03 -2.03 -26.13
CA HIS A 2 -0.31 -1.45 -26.10
C HIS A 2 -0.98 -1.93 -24.81
N LEU A 3 -1.30 -0.99 -23.92
CA LEU A 3 -2.08 -1.28 -22.73
C LEU A 3 -3.55 -0.98 -23.02
N LYS A 4 -4.40 -1.91 -22.65
CA LYS A 4 -5.84 -1.76 -22.80
C LYS A 4 -6.41 -1.04 -21.59
N VAL A 5 -7.14 0.04 -21.81
CA VAL A 5 -7.86 0.76 -20.75
C VAL A 5 -8.98 -0.13 -20.22
N GLU A 6 -9.15 -0.17 -18.92
CA GLU A 6 -10.22 -0.94 -18.28
C GLU A 6 -11.58 -0.30 -18.51
N SER A 7 -12.58 -1.13 -18.70
CA SER A 7 -13.98 -0.69 -18.76
C SER A 7 -14.53 -0.32 -17.38
N VAL A 8 -15.60 0.46 -17.33
CA VAL A 8 -16.29 0.79 -16.07
C VAL A 8 -16.65 -0.46 -15.28
N ALA A 9 -17.18 -1.49 -15.94
CA ALA A 9 -17.56 -2.74 -15.30
C ALA A 9 -16.35 -3.47 -14.65
N GLN A 10 -15.17 -3.41 -15.28
CA GLN A 10 -13.95 -3.97 -14.68
C GLN A 10 -13.50 -3.18 -13.45
N VAL A 11 -13.62 -1.86 -13.47
CA VAL A 11 -13.31 -1.01 -12.32
C VAL A 11 -14.28 -1.28 -11.18
N GLU A 12 -15.59 -1.37 -11.47
CA GLU A 12 -16.61 -1.72 -10.46
C GLU A 12 -16.35 -3.09 -9.83
N ALA A 13 -15.96 -4.08 -10.62
CA ALA A 13 -15.59 -5.40 -10.11
C ALA A 13 -14.38 -5.36 -9.17
N LYS A 14 -13.36 -4.55 -9.49
CA LYS A 14 -12.20 -4.32 -8.60
C LYS A 14 -12.58 -3.63 -7.31
N ILE A 15 -13.46 -2.64 -7.37
CA ILE A 15 -13.98 -1.96 -6.17
C ILE A 15 -14.73 -2.98 -5.29
N ALA A 16 -15.61 -3.79 -5.86
CA ALA A 16 -16.34 -4.81 -5.13
C ALA A 16 -15.41 -5.83 -4.46
N LYS A 17 -14.35 -6.26 -5.17
CA LYS A 17 -13.30 -7.14 -4.63
C LYS A 17 -12.56 -6.47 -3.46
N ALA A 18 -12.18 -5.21 -3.59
CA ALA A 18 -11.52 -4.47 -2.52
C ALA A 18 -12.43 -4.32 -1.28
N VAL A 19 -13.72 -4.09 -1.47
CA VAL A 19 -14.71 -4.05 -0.37
C VAL A 19 -14.81 -5.41 0.32
N ALA A 20 -14.85 -6.50 -0.43
CA ALA A 20 -14.85 -7.85 0.15
C ALA A 20 -13.55 -8.12 0.95
N ALA A 21 -12.40 -7.75 0.39
CA ALA A 21 -11.10 -7.84 1.04
C ALA A 21 -11.05 -7.02 2.35
N PHE A 22 -11.67 -5.84 2.40
CA PHE A 22 -11.75 -5.02 3.61
C PHE A 22 -12.41 -5.76 4.78
N HIS A 23 -13.49 -6.49 4.54
CA HIS A 23 -14.18 -7.24 5.60
C HIS A 23 -13.32 -8.32 6.24
N VAL A 24 -12.34 -8.84 5.52
CA VAL A 24 -11.33 -9.79 6.03
C VAL A 24 -10.18 -9.04 6.69
N TRP A 25 -9.57 -8.11 5.94
CA TRP A 25 -8.31 -7.46 6.31
C TRP A 25 -8.41 -6.62 7.58
N LYS A 26 -9.50 -5.91 7.80
CA LYS A 26 -9.73 -5.14 9.02
C LYS A 26 -9.68 -5.98 10.32
N ASN A 27 -9.94 -7.27 10.23
CA ASN A 27 -9.94 -8.18 11.38
C ASN A 27 -8.57 -8.86 11.60
N VAL A 28 -7.63 -8.74 10.67
CA VAL A 28 -6.26 -9.22 10.85
C VAL A 28 -5.54 -8.30 11.84
N PRO A 29 -4.88 -8.80 12.88
CA PRO A 29 -4.17 -7.96 13.84
C PRO A 29 -3.15 -7.03 13.18
N ALA A 30 -3.06 -5.77 13.63
CA ALA A 30 -2.19 -4.76 13.00
C ALA A 30 -0.72 -5.20 12.86
N PRO A 31 -0.06 -5.85 13.85
CA PRO A 31 1.30 -6.35 13.67
C PRO A 31 1.40 -7.44 12.58
N ARG A 32 0.35 -8.24 12.37
CA ARG A 32 0.30 -9.21 11.28
C ARG A 32 0.13 -8.52 9.93
N ARG A 33 -0.67 -7.44 9.86
CA ARG A 33 -0.73 -6.58 8.66
C ARG A 33 0.62 -5.94 8.35
N GLY A 34 1.35 -5.50 9.39
CA GLY A 34 2.73 -5.04 9.27
C GLY A 34 3.68 -6.07 8.67
N GLU A 35 3.46 -7.37 8.90
CA GLU A 35 4.26 -8.42 8.28
C GLU A 35 4.11 -8.46 6.75
N LEU A 36 2.91 -8.25 6.20
CA LEU A 36 2.73 -8.12 4.75
C LEU A 36 3.55 -6.95 4.20
N VAL A 37 3.51 -5.79 4.87
CA VAL A 37 4.27 -4.61 4.45
C VAL A 37 5.78 -4.83 4.59
N ARG A 38 6.23 -5.56 5.61
CA ARG A 38 7.63 -5.96 5.74
C ARG A 38 8.10 -6.82 4.56
N ILE A 39 7.29 -7.80 4.18
CA ILE A 39 7.57 -8.66 3.02
C ILE A 39 7.61 -7.83 1.73
N LEU A 40 6.67 -6.90 1.56
CA LEU A 40 6.67 -5.97 0.43
C LEU A 40 7.97 -5.15 0.37
N GLY A 41 8.42 -4.61 1.49
CA GLY A 41 9.69 -3.90 1.58
C GLY A 41 10.90 -4.76 1.18
N GLU A 42 10.90 -6.05 1.53
CA GLU A 42 11.94 -6.99 1.10
C GLU A 42 11.91 -7.26 -0.41
N GLU A 43 10.73 -7.43 -1.00
CA GLU A 43 10.61 -7.61 -2.46
C GLU A 43 11.03 -6.33 -3.20
N LEU A 44 10.70 -5.15 -2.70
CA LEU A 44 11.15 -3.87 -3.25
C LEU A 44 12.68 -3.73 -3.19
N ARG A 45 13.33 -4.15 -2.09
CA ARG A 45 14.81 -4.14 -1.98
C ARG A 45 15.47 -5.00 -3.04
N LYS A 46 14.91 -6.19 -3.33
CA LYS A 46 15.44 -7.09 -4.36
C LYS A 46 15.35 -6.48 -5.77
N GLU A 47 14.27 -5.74 -6.02
CA GLU A 47 13.97 -5.16 -7.34
C GLU A 47 14.42 -3.69 -7.49
N LYS A 48 15.11 -3.13 -6.51
CA LYS A 48 15.42 -1.70 -6.47
C LYS A 48 16.09 -1.20 -7.75
N GLU A 49 17.11 -1.90 -8.23
CA GLU A 49 17.81 -1.49 -9.44
C GLU A 49 16.96 -1.63 -10.70
N THR A 50 16.21 -2.73 -10.80
CA THR A 50 15.36 -3.01 -11.97
C THR A 50 14.21 -2.01 -12.05
N LEU A 51 13.52 -1.77 -10.94
CA LEU A 51 12.41 -0.82 -10.86
C LEU A 51 12.93 0.62 -11.04
N GLY A 52 14.06 0.98 -10.45
CA GLY A 52 14.68 2.30 -10.62
C GLY A 52 15.05 2.59 -12.09
N LYS A 53 15.58 1.59 -12.82
CA LYS A 53 15.79 1.70 -14.27
C LYS A 53 14.48 1.93 -15.03
N LEU A 54 13.42 1.22 -14.66
CA LEU A 54 12.12 1.36 -15.30
C LEU A 54 11.55 2.76 -15.07
N VAL A 55 11.64 3.29 -13.85
CA VAL A 55 11.25 4.68 -13.53
C VAL A 55 12.01 5.66 -14.42
N THR A 56 13.32 5.51 -14.53
CA THR A 56 14.17 6.34 -15.43
C THR A 56 13.70 6.28 -16.88
N LEU A 57 13.43 5.10 -17.39
CA LEU A 57 13.02 4.91 -18.79
C LEU A 57 11.63 5.48 -19.08
N GLU A 58 10.71 5.37 -18.15
CA GLU A 58 9.32 5.76 -18.36
C GLU A 58 9.06 7.25 -18.06
N CYS A 59 9.74 7.82 -17.03
CA CYS A 59 9.58 9.22 -16.64
C CYS A 59 10.62 10.17 -17.23
N GLY A 60 11.74 9.66 -17.75
CA GLY A 60 12.86 10.48 -18.21
C GLY A 60 13.73 11.07 -17.08
N LYS A 61 13.63 10.56 -15.87
CA LYS A 61 14.48 10.94 -14.72
C LYS A 61 15.88 10.36 -14.87
N ILE A 62 16.89 11.00 -14.24
CA ILE A 62 18.21 10.38 -14.11
C ILE A 62 18.12 9.12 -13.21
N TYR A 63 19.04 8.19 -13.42
CA TYR A 63 18.99 6.89 -12.75
C TYR A 63 19.05 7.00 -11.22
N GLN A 64 19.81 7.96 -10.70
CA GLN A 64 19.90 8.18 -9.25
C GLN A 64 18.55 8.59 -8.63
N GLU A 65 17.76 9.40 -9.34
CA GLU A 65 16.41 9.76 -8.89
C GLU A 65 15.45 8.55 -8.98
N GLY A 66 15.57 7.73 -10.02
CA GLY A 66 14.82 6.47 -10.12
C GLY A 66 15.12 5.52 -8.96
N LEU A 67 16.38 5.36 -8.59
CA LEU A 67 16.79 4.58 -7.40
C LEU A 67 16.30 5.19 -6.10
N GLY A 68 16.36 6.53 -5.99
CA GLY A 68 15.88 7.27 -4.82
C GLY A 68 14.39 7.07 -4.61
N GLU A 69 13.60 7.12 -5.69
CA GLU A 69 12.15 6.90 -5.60
C GLU A 69 11.80 5.49 -5.08
N VAL A 70 12.54 4.47 -5.53
CA VAL A 70 12.33 3.10 -5.00
C VAL A 70 12.83 2.99 -3.57
N GLN A 71 13.89 3.73 -3.19
CA GLN A 71 14.33 3.78 -1.79
C GLN A 71 13.25 4.35 -0.88
N GLU A 72 12.57 5.41 -1.29
CA GLU A 72 11.44 5.96 -0.54
C GLU A 72 10.31 4.95 -0.32
N MET A 73 10.02 4.09 -1.32
CA MET A 73 9.06 3.00 -1.15
C MET A 73 9.49 2.03 -0.04
N ILE A 74 10.77 1.72 0.03
CA ILE A 74 11.35 0.82 1.03
C ILE A 74 11.27 1.46 2.42
N ASP A 75 11.68 2.72 2.52
CA ASP A 75 11.74 3.45 3.79
C ASP A 75 10.34 3.61 4.42
N ILE A 76 9.32 3.88 3.61
CA ILE A 76 7.96 3.97 4.12
C ILE A 76 7.40 2.60 4.54
N CYS A 77 7.81 1.50 3.90
CA CYS A 77 7.47 0.17 4.37
C CYS A 77 8.04 -0.08 5.78
N ASP A 78 9.32 0.26 6.01
CA ASP A 78 9.96 0.11 7.32
C ASP A 78 9.25 0.96 8.39
N PHE A 79 8.91 2.21 8.07
CA PHE A 79 8.14 3.07 8.96
C PHE A 79 6.76 2.50 9.29
N ALA A 80 6.02 2.05 8.29
CA ALA A 80 4.70 1.47 8.46
C ALA A 80 4.72 0.19 9.31
N VAL A 81 5.76 -0.64 9.18
CA VAL A 81 5.97 -1.82 10.04
C VAL A 81 6.07 -1.39 11.52
N GLY A 82 6.81 -0.34 11.83
CA GLY A 82 6.89 0.23 13.17
C GLY A 82 5.52 0.71 13.66
N LEU A 83 4.79 1.45 12.83
CA LEU A 83 3.46 1.97 13.14
C LEU A 83 2.43 0.86 13.40
N SER A 84 2.56 -0.31 12.78
CA SER A 84 1.65 -1.42 13.00
C SER A 84 1.52 -1.85 14.47
N ARG A 85 2.49 -1.50 15.31
CA ARG A 85 2.51 -1.75 16.75
C ARG A 85 2.17 -0.52 17.59
N GLN A 86 1.85 0.61 16.95
CA GLN A 86 1.60 1.90 17.59
C GLN A 86 0.20 2.44 17.26
N LEU A 87 -0.70 1.61 16.74
CA LEU A 87 -2.08 1.98 16.44
C LEU A 87 -2.92 1.90 17.73
N TYR A 88 -2.54 2.67 18.73
CA TYR A 88 -3.23 2.81 20.01
C TYR A 88 -3.72 4.24 20.21
N GLY A 89 -4.83 4.39 20.91
CA GLY A 89 -5.37 5.69 21.31
C GLY A 89 -5.09 6.02 22.77
N LEU A 90 -5.60 7.16 23.22
CA LEU A 90 -5.46 7.64 24.57
C LEU A 90 -6.44 6.96 25.54
N THR A 91 -6.00 6.74 26.76
CA THR A 91 -6.89 6.52 27.91
C THR A 91 -7.01 7.84 28.64
N ILE A 92 -8.21 8.36 28.77
CA ILE A 92 -8.50 9.73 29.18
C ILE A 92 -9.26 9.73 30.51
N ALA A 93 -8.88 10.60 31.45
CA ALA A 93 -9.62 10.80 32.68
C ALA A 93 -11.01 11.38 32.39
N SER A 94 -12.03 10.88 33.12
CA SER A 94 -13.40 11.40 33.03
C SER A 94 -13.71 12.27 34.23
N GLU A 95 -14.43 13.36 34.03
CA GLU A 95 -15.01 14.18 35.09
C GLU A 95 -16.26 13.54 35.74
N ARG A 96 -16.78 12.45 35.12
CA ARG A 96 -18.00 11.77 35.55
C ARG A 96 -17.66 10.53 36.36
N PRO A 97 -18.27 10.34 37.55
CA PRO A 97 -18.08 9.13 38.34
C PRO A 97 -18.49 7.86 37.56
N GLY A 98 -17.70 6.80 37.68
CA GLY A 98 -17.97 5.51 37.02
C GLY A 98 -17.85 5.49 35.52
N HIS A 99 -17.24 6.52 34.88
CA HIS A 99 -17.00 6.58 33.43
C HIS A 99 -15.53 6.30 33.08
N SER A 100 -15.32 5.52 32.03
CA SER A 100 -14.01 5.32 31.41
C SER A 100 -14.04 5.87 29.99
N MET A 101 -13.04 6.70 29.64
CA MET A 101 -12.92 7.30 28.31
C MET A 101 -11.64 6.81 27.62
N ARG A 102 -11.76 6.42 26.35
CA ARG A 102 -10.63 6.01 25.54
C ARG A 102 -10.85 6.35 24.07
N GLU A 103 -9.77 6.62 23.38
CA GLU A 103 -9.71 6.61 21.93
C GLU A 103 -9.47 5.20 21.39
N THR A 104 -10.05 4.91 20.26
CA THR A 104 -9.80 3.67 19.51
C THR A 104 -9.78 4.00 18.03
N TRP A 105 -8.72 3.60 17.35
CA TRP A 105 -8.60 3.77 15.90
C TRP A 105 -9.20 2.57 15.17
N HIS A 106 -9.98 2.85 14.13
CA HIS A 106 -10.63 1.84 13.31
C HIS A 106 -10.27 2.02 11.84
N PRO A 107 -10.14 0.91 11.06
CA PRO A 107 -10.01 0.98 9.62
C PRO A 107 -11.16 1.74 8.96
N MET A 108 -10.84 2.53 7.93
CA MET A 108 -11.81 3.40 7.25
C MET A 108 -12.57 2.70 6.11
N GLY A 109 -11.92 1.75 5.44
CA GLY A 109 -12.46 1.09 4.25
C GLY A 109 -11.45 1.07 3.10
N VAL A 110 -11.95 0.97 1.88
CA VAL A 110 -11.09 0.95 0.68
C VAL A 110 -10.49 2.33 0.44
N CYS A 111 -9.16 2.40 0.35
CA CYS A 111 -8.42 3.62 0.07
C CYS A 111 -8.11 3.72 -1.43
N GLY A 112 -8.63 4.76 -2.09
CA GLY A 112 -8.25 5.11 -3.46
C GLY A 112 -6.95 5.92 -3.47
N ILE A 113 -5.95 5.49 -4.26
CA ILE A 113 -4.70 6.20 -4.46
C ILE A 113 -4.59 6.64 -5.91
N ILE A 114 -4.39 7.93 -6.15
CA ILE A 114 -4.19 8.52 -7.47
C ILE A 114 -2.79 9.12 -7.51
N THR A 115 -1.95 8.67 -8.45
CA THR A 115 -0.58 9.15 -8.58
C THR A 115 -0.33 9.85 -9.92
N ALA A 116 0.62 10.79 -9.92
CA ALA A 116 1.04 11.51 -11.09
C ALA A 116 2.23 10.82 -11.79
N PHE A 117 2.50 11.21 -13.03
CA PHE A 117 3.57 10.61 -13.85
C PHE A 117 4.99 10.93 -13.37
N ASN A 118 5.18 12.07 -12.72
CA ASN A 118 6.51 12.55 -12.32
C ASN A 118 7.08 11.82 -11.10
N PHE A 119 6.24 11.13 -10.33
CA PHE A 119 6.62 10.20 -9.27
C PHE A 119 5.72 8.96 -9.37
N PRO A 120 6.04 8.04 -10.29
CA PRO A 120 5.14 6.94 -10.64
C PRO A 120 4.98 5.87 -9.56
N VAL A 121 5.90 5.76 -8.60
CA VAL A 121 5.88 4.65 -7.62
C VAL A 121 5.92 5.07 -6.15
N ALA A 122 6.72 6.07 -5.77
CA ALA A 122 6.89 6.44 -4.35
C ALA A 122 5.58 6.91 -3.68
N PRO A 123 4.78 7.84 -4.25
CA PRO A 123 3.55 8.29 -3.61
C PRO A 123 2.51 7.18 -3.43
N TRP A 124 2.52 6.17 -4.32
CA TRP A 124 1.71 4.98 -4.10
C TRP A 124 2.14 4.27 -2.83
N ALA A 125 3.43 4.00 -2.67
CA ALA A 125 3.94 3.27 -1.51
C ALA A 125 3.68 4.01 -0.20
N TRP A 126 3.87 5.35 -0.17
CA TRP A 126 3.59 6.17 1.00
C TRP A 126 2.16 5.99 1.51
N ASN A 127 1.21 5.97 0.60
CA ASN A 127 -0.20 5.81 0.96
C ASN A 127 -0.56 4.34 1.19
N ALA A 128 -0.11 3.43 0.34
CA ALA A 128 -0.44 2.01 0.42
C ALA A 128 0.10 1.33 1.68
N ALA A 129 1.37 1.58 2.04
CA ALA A 129 1.96 0.98 3.22
C ALA A 129 1.22 1.38 4.51
N LEU A 130 0.84 2.65 4.63
CA LEU A 130 0.08 3.15 5.77
C LEU A 130 -1.35 2.60 5.79
N ALA A 131 -2.05 2.63 4.66
CA ALA A 131 -3.40 2.09 4.55
C ALA A 131 -3.44 0.60 4.92
N LEU A 132 -2.52 -0.19 4.37
CA LEU A 132 -2.45 -1.63 4.63
C LEU A 132 -2.25 -1.95 6.11
N VAL A 133 -1.36 -1.25 6.83
CA VAL A 133 -1.18 -1.50 8.27
C VAL A 133 -2.36 -1.01 9.10
N CYS A 134 -3.09 0.02 8.63
CA CYS A 134 -4.33 0.48 9.26
C CYS A 134 -5.50 -0.50 9.06
N GLY A 135 -5.41 -1.41 8.10
CA GLY A 135 -6.46 -2.41 7.82
C GLY A 135 -7.33 -2.06 6.62
N ASP A 136 -6.86 -1.16 5.77
CA ASP A 136 -7.56 -0.60 4.62
C ASP A 136 -6.95 -1.16 3.32
N PRO A 137 -7.71 -1.87 2.48
CA PRO A 137 -7.28 -2.26 1.15
C PRO A 137 -7.11 -1.06 0.24
N VAL A 138 -6.27 -1.21 -0.76
CA VAL A 138 -5.87 -0.12 -1.66
C VAL A 138 -6.34 -0.39 -3.08
N LEU A 139 -6.93 0.63 -3.71
CA LEU A 139 -7.20 0.68 -5.13
C LEU A 139 -6.36 1.78 -5.77
N TRP A 140 -5.48 1.41 -6.69
CA TRP A 140 -4.54 2.35 -7.30
C TRP A 140 -4.93 2.74 -8.72
N LYS A 141 -5.03 4.04 -8.97
CA LYS A 141 -5.13 4.63 -10.30
C LYS A 141 -3.81 5.35 -10.62
N PRO A 142 -2.86 4.70 -11.31
CA PRO A 142 -1.62 5.32 -11.76
C PRO A 142 -1.87 6.35 -12.88
N SER A 143 -0.85 7.15 -13.21
CA SER A 143 -0.90 7.98 -14.40
C SER A 143 -0.88 7.12 -15.67
N GLU A 144 -1.65 7.50 -16.65
CA GLU A 144 -1.67 6.90 -17.98
C GLU A 144 -0.36 7.10 -18.75
N LYS A 145 0.50 8.01 -18.28
CA LYS A 145 1.82 8.30 -18.88
C LYS A 145 2.92 7.35 -18.39
N THR A 146 2.73 6.70 -17.26
CA THR A 146 3.71 5.83 -16.61
C THR A 146 3.08 4.50 -16.15
N PRO A 147 2.41 3.77 -17.05
CA PRO A 147 1.68 2.57 -16.67
C PRO A 147 2.57 1.35 -16.42
N LEU A 148 3.76 1.29 -17.00
CA LEU A 148 4.66 0.13 -16.85
C LEU A 148 5.23 0.04 -15.44
N CYS A 149 5.53 1.17 -14.82
CA CYS A 149 5.93 1.24 -13.42
C CYS A 149 4.85 0.63 -12.50
N ALA A 150 3.59 0.98 -12.73
CA ALA A 150 2.48 0.42 -11.94
C ALA A 150 2.32 -1.09 -12.12
N ILE A 151 2.44 -1.60 -13.34
CA ILE A 151 2.40 -3.04 -13.63
C ILE A 151 3.56 -3.78 -12.94
N ALA A 152 4.75 -3.19 -12.95
CA ALA A 152 5.91 -3.77 -12.28
C ALA A 152 5.70 -3.82 -10.76
N VAL A 153 5.20 -2.74 -10.16
CA VAL A 153 4.87 -2.69 -8.72
C VAL A 153 3.79 -3.71 -8.37
N GLN A 154 2.74 -3.85 -9.19
CA GLN A 154 1.70 -4.87 -8.95
C GLN A 154 2.30 -6.28 -8.87
N LYS A 155 3.20 -6.64 -9.78
CA LYS A 155 3.89 -7.95 -9.74
C LYS A 155 4.74 -8.14 -8.47
N ILE A 156 5.32 -7.07 -7.95
CA ILE A 156 6.04 -7.11 -6.67
C ILE A 156 5.05 -7.36 -5.52
N CYS A 157 3.90 -6.67 -5.54
CA CYS A 157 2.84 -6.89 -4.56
C CYS A 157 2.31 -8.32 -4.59
N ASP A 158 2.06 -8.87 -5.78
CA ASP A 158 1.56 -10.25 -5.95
C ASP A 158 2.51 -11.26 -5.28
N ARG A 159 3.85 -11.10 -5.48
CA ARG A 159 4.84 -11.94 -4.80
C ARG A 159 4.84 -11.76 -3.28
N ALA A 160 4.64 -10.53 -2.81
CA ALA A 160 4.55 -10.26 -1.38
C ALA A 160 3.31 -10.93 -0.75
N VAL A 161 2.18 -10.86 -1.42
CA VAL A 161 0.93 -11.51 -1.01
C VAL A 161 1.08 -13.04 -1.00
N GLU A 162 1.67 -13.62 -2.04
CA GLU A 162 1.95 -15.05 -2.12
C GLU A 162 2.85 -15.52 -0.95
N ARG A 163 3.90 -14.79 -0.64
CA ARG A 163 4.80 -15.08 0.48
C ARG A 163 4.13 -14.92 1.84
N PHE A 164 3.20 -13.98 1.97
CA PHE A 164 2.47 -13.75 3.22
C PHE A 164 1.52 -14.92 3.55
N GLY A 165 0.94 -15.55 2.55
CA GLY A 165 0.15 -16.76 2.67
C GLY A 165 -1.33 -16.53 2.96
N LYS A 166 -1.99 -17.52 3.58
CA LYS A 166 -3.45 -17.66 3.64
C LYS A 166 -4.23 -16.53 4.33
N ASP A 167 -3.57 -15.70 5.13
CA ASP A 167 -4.23 -14.58 5.82
C ASP A 167 -4.28 -13.32 4.94
N ALA A 168 -3.64 -13.34 3.75
CA ALA A 168 -3.75 -12.25 2.81
C ALA A 168 -5.17 -12.20 2.22
N PRO A 169 -5.77 -11.01 2.10
CA PRO A 169 -6.98 -10.88 1.30
C PRO A 169 -6.64 -11.21 -0.17
N GLU A 170 -7.57 -11.79 -0.88
CA GLU A 170 -7.40 -12.05 -2.32
C GLU A 170 -7.11 -10.75 -3.06
N SER A 171 -6.00 -10.73 -3.82
CA SER A 171 -5.51 -9.57 -4.59
C SER A 171 -6.26 -9.39 -5.92
#